data_e2216cdaa5b2404bb3e0eb3cb0710d84
#
_entry.id   e2216cdaa5b2404bb3e0eb3cb0710d84
#
_cell.length_a   1.000
_cell.length_b   1.000
_cell.length_c   1.000
_cell.angle_alpha   90.00
_cell.angle_beta   90.00
_cell.angle_gamma   90.00
#
_symmetry.space_group_name_H-M   'P 1'
#
loop_
_entity.id
_entity.type
_entity.pdbx_description
1 polymer ?
#
loop_
_entity_poly.entity_id
_entity_poly.type
_entity_poly.pdbx_seq_one_letter_code
_entity_poly.pdbx_strand_id
1 'polypeptide(L)'
;WFRTKVEKFYLFFNPYFFLFLKQIGETEWGIGWIPFGGYVKIAGMIDESMDKEQMKQPPQPWEFRSKKAWQRLIIMIGGVTVNFLLGIFLFSMIIFYWGESYLKVENAKYGMAVDSMGMQLGLVDGDIPVSVGGVPVTKFSSGAITKEIVINEASEVVVNRGGQNVTLKVPEGFVEKLTKYENKGSSLFYPRQKMVIDTVMAEGPASKAGLVKGMEVISVNGKPAGFLHEMSRELKGVRDGIANMELL
;
A
#
# COMPACT_ATOMS: atom_id res chain seq x y z
N TRP A 1 -6.82 31.25 -20.47
CA TRP A 1 -8.26 31.12 -20.70
C TRP A 1 -9.02 32.32 -20.10
N PHE A 2 -8.83 32.64 -18.82
CA PHE A 2 -9.54 33.76 -18.18
C PHE A 2 -8.78 35.09 -18.26
N ARG A 3 -7.73 35.19 -19.09
CA ARG A 3 -6.83 36.37 -19.17
C ARG A 3 -6.30 36.79 -17.78
N THR A 4 -6.00 35.82 -16.94
CA THR A 4 -5.34 36.07 -15.66
C THR A 4 -3.84 36.03 -15.90
N LYS A 5 -3.13 37.03 -15.40
CA LYS A 5 -1.67 37.14 -15.56
C LYS A 5 -0.99 36.18 -14.62
N VAL A 6 -0.04 35.40 -15.15
CA VAL A 6 0.88 34.57 -14.39
C VAL A 6 2.22 35.33 -14.32
N GLU A 7 2.67 35.65 -13.14
CA GLU A 7 3.93 36.38 -12.93
C GLU A 7 5.13 35.43 -12.98
N LYS A 8 5.01 34.29 -12.27
CA LYS A 8 6.09 33.31 -12.19
C LYS A 8 5.55 31.90 -12.40
N PHE A 9 6.28 31.10 -13.16
CA PHE A 9 6.01 29.68 -13.34
C PHE A 9 7.32 28.93 -13.13
N TYR A 10 7.44 28.24 -11.99
CA TYR A 10 8.64 27.51 -11.62
C TYR A 10 8.34 26.03 -11.52
N LEU A 11 9.02 25.25 -12.35
CA LEU A 11 9.08 23.82 -12.24
C LEU A 11 10.23 23.48 -11.28
N PHE A 12 9.94 22.70 -10.26
CA PHE A 12 10.83 22.35 -9.16
C PHE A 12 11.20 23.53 -8.23
N PHE A 13 11.56 23.19 -7.01
CA PHE A 13 11.99 24.19 -6.03
C PHE A 13 13.42 24.65 -6.25
N ASN A 14 13.68 25.89 -5.92
CA ASN A 14 14.96 26.58 -6.15
C ASN A 14 15.43 27.35 -4.90
N PRO A 15 15.74 26.72 -3.77
CA PRO A 15 16.03 27.45 -2.53
C PRO A 15 17.25 28.39 -2.63
N TYR A 16 18.17 28.17 -3.57
CA TYR A 16 19.38 28.99 -3.71
C TYR A 16 19.64 29.48 -5.14
N PHE A 17 19.39 28.66 -6.16
CA PHE A 17 19.66 29.00 -7.56
C PHE A 17 18.71 28.26 -8.50
N PHE A 18 18.58 28.78 -9.74
CA PHE A 18 17.84 28.13 -10.81
C PHE A 18 18.83 27.42 -11.74
N LEU A 19 18.44 26.26 -12.27
CA LEU A 19 19.11 25.61 -13.39
C LEU A 19 18.87 26.37 -14.69
N PHE A 20 17.66 26.92 -14.80
CA PHE A 20 17.25 27.70 -15.97
C PHE A 20 16.27 28.77 -15.52
N LEU A 21 16.45 30.01 -16.02
CA LEU A 21 15.54 31.14 -15.80
C LEU A 21 15.43 31.95 -17.09
N LYS A 22 14.21 32.19 -17.55
CA LYS A 22 13.94 32.96 -18.77
C LYS A 22 12.62 33.71 -18.67
N GLN A 23 12.65 35.00 -19.02
CA GLN A 23 11.43 35.79 -19.18
C GLN A 23 10.81 35.49 -20.56
N ILE A 24 9.57 35.03 -20.58
CA ILE A 24 8.80 34.77 -21.79
C ILE A 24 7.48 35.55 -21.71
N GLY A 25 7.41 36.65 -22.45
CA GLY A 25 6.30 37.58 -22.33
C GLY A 25 6.25 38.25 -20.94
N GLU A 26 5.09 38.17 -20.28
CA GLU A 26 4.90 38.71 -18.93
C GLU A 26 5.15 37.72 -17.81
N THR A 27 5.55 36.45 -18.13
CA THR A 27 5.76 35.39 -17.19
C THR A 27 7.25 35.03 -17.10
N GLU A 28 7.77 34.96 -15.90
CA GLU A 28 9.10 34.43 -15.61
C GLU A 28 9.04 32.91 -15.48
N TRP A 29 9.75 32.20 -16.34
CA TRP A 29 9.83 30.74 -16.36
C TRP A 29 11.15 30.30 -15.75
N GLY A 30 11.07 29.36 -14.78
CA GLY A 30 12.27 28.83 -14.13
C GLY A 30 12.20 27.33 -13.92
N ILE A 31 13.37 26.71 -13.88
CA ILE A 31 13.55 25.30 -13.49
C ILE A 31 14.49 25.28 -12.29
N GLY A 32 13.98 24.83 -11.15
CA GLY A 32 14.77 24.59 -9.95
C GLY A 32 15.52 23.26 -10.02
N TRP A 33 16.26 22.95 -9.00
CA TRP A 33 17.07 21.72 -8.94
C TRP A 33 16.49 20.65 -8.00
N ILE A 34 15.51 20.99 -7.17
CA ILE A 34 14.86 20.05 -6.24
C ILE A 34 13.53 19.55 -6.81
N PRO A 35 13.43 18.28 -7.25
CA PRO A 35 12.27 17.77 -8.00
C PRO A 35 11.06 17.37 -7.10
N PHE A 36 10.83 18.11 -6.00
CA PHE A 36 9.71 17.83 -5.08
C PHE A 36 8.52 18.75 -5.26
N GLY A 37 8.42 19.46 -6.35
CA GLY A 37 7.30 20.34 -6.66
C GLY A 37 7.77 21.64 -7.28
N GLY A 38 6.83 22.51 -7.57
CA GLY A 38 7.06 23.84 -8.09
C GLY A 38 5.94 24.76 -7.65
N TYR A 39 5.94 26.01 -8.15
CA TYR A 39 4.84 26.90 -7.88
C TYR A 39 4.55 27.85 -9.02
N VAL A 40 3.32 28.37 -9.01
CA VAL A 40 2.87 29.37 -9.96
C VAL A 40 2.41 30.59 -9.18
N LYS A 41 3.00 31.77 -9.45
CA LYS A 41 2.55 33.04 -8.89
C LYS A 41 1.55 33.68 -9.85
N ILE A 42 0.32 33.85 -9.39
CA ILE A 42 -0.77 34.47 -10.16
C ILE A 42 -1.02 35.89 -9.63
N ALA A 43 -1.06 36.87 -10.52
CA ALA A 43 -1.31 38.25 -10.16
C ALA A 43 -2.61 38.44 -9.37
N GLY A 44 -2.55 39.16 -8.25
CA GLY A 44 -3.71 39.43 -7.39
C GLY A 44 -4.22 38.23 -6.59
N MET A 45 -3.42 37.17 -6.43
CA MET A 45 -3.65 36.07 -5.50
C MET A 45 -2.76 36.27 -4.28
N ILE A 46 -3.32 36.16 -3.08
CA ILE A 46 -2.55 36.23 -1.84
C ILE A 46 -1.85 34.88 -1.69
N ASP A 47 -0.55 34.88 -1.82
CA ASP A 47 0.30 33.75 -1.51
C ASP A 47 1.09 33.99 -0.21
N GLU A 48 1.93 33.04 0.17
CA GLU A 48 2.78 33.15 1.36
C GLU A 48 3.80 34.29 1.29
N SER A 49 4.08 34.84 0.10
CA SER A 49 4.99 35.98 -0.11
C SER A 49 4.41 37.32 0.29
N MET A 50 3.13 37.34 0.73
CA MET A 50 2.42 38.46 1.33
C MET A 50 2.65 39.82 0.64
N ASP A 51 2.33 39.93 -0.64
CA ASP A 51 2.30 41.19 -1.39
C ASP A 51 1.14 42.10 -0.92
N LYS A 52 1.13 42.44 0.38
CA LYS A 52 0.10 43.28 1.01
C LYS A 52 0.00 44.67 0.41
N GLU A 53 1.08 45.16 -0.19
CA GLU A 53 1.10 46.48 -0.82
C GLU A 53 0.34 46.52 -2.16
N GLN A 54 0.48 45.47 -2.98
CA GLN A 54 -0.32 45.32 -4.21
C GLN A 54 -1.83 45.21 -3.92
N MET A 55 -2.19 44.61 -2.80
CA MET A 55 -3.59 44.44 -2.43
C MET A 55 -4.29 45.75 -2.00
N LYS A 56 -3.55 46.79 -1.67
CA LYS A 56 -4.10 48.12 -1.35
C LYS A 56 -4.56 48.90 -2.60
N GLN A 57 -4.07 48.49 -3.79
CA GLN A 57 -4.46 49.12 -5.04
C GLN A 57 -5.78 48.57 -5.56
N PRO A 58 -6.55 49.32 -6.37
CA PRO A 58 -7.79 48.82 -7.00
C PRO A 58 -7.51 47.57 -7.85
N PRO A 59 -8.43 46.56 -7.84
CA PRO A 59 -8.25 45.34 -8.61
C PRO A 59 -8.12 45.62 -10.11
N GLN A 60 -7.07 45.06 -10.74
CA GLN A 60 -6.87 45.18 -12.18
C GLN A 60 -7.62 44.08 -12.95
N PRO A 61 -8.05 44.27 -14.19
CA PRO A 61 -8.81 43.27 -14.95
C PRO A 61 -8.09 41.94 -15.17
N TRP A 62 -6.75 41.91 -15.12
CA TRP A 62 -5.93 40.71 -15.29
C TRP A 62 -5.59 40.00 -13.96
N GLU A 63 -6.03 40.53 -12.83
CA GLU A 63 -5.78 39.92 -11.53
C GLU A 63 -6.80 38.84 -11.18
N PHE A 64 -6.39 37.86 -10.38
CA PHE A 64 -7.23 36.79 -9.87
C PHE A 64 -8.45 37.32 -9.12
N ARG A 65 -8.28 38.33 -8.27
CA ARG A 65 -9.36 38.92 -7.44
C ARG A 65 -10.44 39.62 -8.24
N SER A 66 -10.16 40.02 -9.50
CA SER A 66 -11.15 40.65 -10.40
C SER A 66 -12.06 39.66 -11.11
N LYS A 67 -11.71 38.33 -11.05
CA LYS A 67 -12.46 37.30 -11.75
C LYS A 67 -13.73 36.88 -11.01
N LYS A 68 -14.71 36.38 -11.76
CA LYS A 68 -15.93 35.81 -11.20
C LYS A 68 -15.62 34.62 -10.31
N ALA A 69 -16.46 34.35 -9.29
CA ALA A 69 -16.22 33.28 -8.31
C ALA A 69 -15.95 31.91 -8.95
N TRP A 70 -16.71 31.51 -9.96
CA TRP A 70 -16.51 30.25 -10.65
C TRP A 70 -15.18 30.18 -11.43
N GLN A 71 -14.71 31.30 -11.98
CA GLN A 71 -13.41 31.37 -12.65
C GLN A 71 -12.27 31.20 -11.66
N ARG A 72 -12.38 31.84 -10.50
CA ARG A 72 -11.43 31.68 -9.38
C ARG A 72 -11.38 30.24 -8.90
N LEU A 73 -12.56 29.61 -8.76
CA LEU A 73 -12.68 28.21 -8.37
C LEU A 73 -11.92 27.29 -9.36
N ILE A 74 -12.15 27.46 -10.68
CA ILE A 74 -11.46 26.65 -11.70
C ILE A 74 -9.93 26.86 -11.65
N ILE A 75 -9.47 28.10 -11.45
CA ILE A 75 -8.04 28.38 -11.35
C ILE A 75 -7.43 27.66 -10.12
N MET A 76 -8.10 27.71 -8.97
CA MET A 76 -7.61 27.05 -7.74
C MET A 76 -7.62 25.53 -7.84
N ILE A 77 -8.69 24.95 -8.42
CA ILE A 77 -8.81 23.50 -8.55
C ILE A 77 -7.92 22.97 -9.70
N GLY A 78 -7.56 23.80 -10.67
CA GLY A 78 -6.85 23.38 -11.88
C GLY A 78 -5.56 22.61 -11.60
N GLY A 79 -4.74 23.05 -10.66
CA GLY A 79 -3.50 22.37 -10.28
C GLY A 79 -3.76 20.97 -9.70
N VAL A 80 -4.69 20.88 -8.75
CA VAL A 80 -5.08 19.60 -8.12
C VAL A 80 -5.68 18.63 -9.15
N THR A 81 -6.52 19.15 -10.05
CA THR A 81 -7.15 18.34 -11.11
C THR A 81 -6.12 17.74 -12.06
N VAL A 82 -5.14 18.53 -12.51
CA VAL A 82 -4.07 18.06 -13.39
C VAL A 82 -3.22 17.00 -12.68
N ASN A 83 -2.86 17.20 -11.41
CA ASN A 83 -2.11 16.22 -10.64
C ASN A 83 -2.89 14.91 -10.46
N PHE A 84 -4.19 15.00 -10.20
CA PHE A 84 -5.05 13.82 -10.09
C PHE A 84 -5.14 13.03 -11.40
N LEU A 85 -5.37 13.72 -12.53
CA LEU A 85 -5.42 13.09 -13.85
C LEU A 85 -4.06 12.49 -14.23
N LEU A 86 -2.96 13.18 -13.95
CA LEU A 86 -1.62 12.66 -14.16
C LEU A 86 -1.36 11.43 -13.29
N GLY A 87 -1.79 11.43 -12.03
CA GLY A 87 -1.70 10.28 -11.14
C GLY A 87 -2.44 9.06 -11.70
N ILE A 88 -3.69 9.23 -12.15
CA ILE A 88 -4.45 8.16 -12.81
C ILE A 88 -3.72 7.65 -14.04
N PHE A 89 -3.22 8.56 -14.88
CA PHE A 89 -2.50 8.19 -16.12
C PHE A 89 -1.23 7.38 -15.81
N LEU A 90 -0.38 7.85 -14.89
CA LEU A 90 0.85 7.15 -14.51
C LEU A 90 0.55 5.79 -13.87
N PHE A 91 -0.45 5.72 -12.99
CA PHE A 91 -0.85 4.46 -12.36
C PHE A 91 -1.39 3.46 -13.39
N SER A 92 -2.19 3.94 -14.34
CA SER A 92 -2.68 3.11 -15.44
C SER A 92 -1.53 2.59 -16.31
N MET A 93 -0.52 3.42 -16.61
CA MET A 93 0.68 3.00 -17.33
C MET A 93 1.46 1.93 -16.58
N ILE A 94 1.62 2.07 -15.25
CA ILE A 94 2.30 1.08 -14.41
C ILE A 94 1.56 -0.25 -14.49
N ILE A 95 0.24 -0.25 -14.28
CA ILE A 95 -0.57 -1.47 -14.35
C ILE A 95 -0.54 -2.08 -15.76
N PHE A 96 -0.59 -1.24 -16.80
CA PHE A 96 -0.53 -1.71 -18.18
C PHE A 96 0.79 -2.39 -18.52
N TYR A 97 1.92 -1.86 -18.02
CA TYR A 97 3.26 -2.39 -18.32
C TYR A 97 3.64 -3.58 -17.45
N TRP A 98 3.43 -3.51 -16.13
CA TRP A 98 3.82 -4.57 -15.18
C TRP A 98 2.68 -5.53 -14.83
N GLY A 99 1.42 -5.13 -15.05
CA GLY A 99 0.26 -5.91 -14.63
C GLY A 99 0.09 -5.96 -13.11
N GLU A 100 -0.76 -6.87 -12.65
CA GLU A 100 -0.90 -7.20 -11.23
C GLU A 100 -0.20 -8.52 -10.93
N SER A 101 0.71 -8.52 -9.94
CA SER A 101 1.31 -9.75 -9.41
C SER A 101 0.42 -10.32 -8.31
N TYR A 102 -0.01 -11.55 -8.45
CA TYR A 102 -0.73 -12.28 -7.41
C TYR A 102 -0.32 -13.75 -7.40
N LEU A 103 -0.43 -14.36 -6.22
CA LEU A 103 -0.22 -15.80 -6.09
C LEU A 103 -1.50 -16.52 -6.55
N LYS A 104 -1.38 -17.40 -7.54
CA LYS A 104 -2.48 -18.29 -7.92
C LYS A 104 -2.66 -19.40 -6.88
N VAL A 105 -3.89 -19.85 -6.69
CA VAL A 105 -4.19 -20.96 -5.76
C VAL A 105 -3.41 -22.21 -6.09
N GLU A 106 -3.25 -22.55 -7.37
CA GLU A 106 -2.47 -23.69 -7.84
C GLU A 106 -0.97 -23.64 -7.46
N ASN A 107 -0.43 -22.44 -7.24
CA ASN A 107 0.96 -22.21 -6.85
C ASN A 107 1.15 -22.09 -5.32
N ALA A 108 0.06 -22.10 -4.55
CA ALA A 108 0.10 -22.04 -3.08
C ALA A 108 0.44 -23.41 -2.47
N LYS A 109 1.63 -23.91 -2.77
CA LYS A 109 2.11 -25.27 -2.48
C LYS A 109 1.94 -25.71 -1.03
N TYR A 110 2.05 -24.81 -0.07
CA TYR A 110 1.98 -25.10 1.36
C TYR A 110 0.68 -24.62 2.02
N GLY A 111 -0.27 -24.11 1.22
CA GLY A 111 -1.52 -23.57 1.72
C GLY A 111 -1.35 -22.29 2.53
N MET A 112 -2.29 -22.05 3.43
CA MET A 112 -2.39 -20.82 4.21
C MET A 112 -1.78 -20.95 5.62
N ALA A 113 -1.19 -19.86 6.10
CA ALA A 113 -0.92 -19.59 7.51
C ALA A 113 -2.09 -18.77 8.04
N VAL A 114 -2.87 -19.32 8.94
CA VAL A 114 -4.15 -18.73 9.37
C VAL A 114 -3.93 -17.73 10.49
N ASP A 115 -4.56 -16.55 10.36
CA ASP A 115 -4.59 -15.52 11.40
C ASP A 115 -5.81 -15.70 12.31
N SER A 116 -5.86 -14.95 13.39
CA SER A 116 -6.93 -15.00 14.42
C SER A 116 -8.34 -14.88 13.85
N MET A 117 -8.54 -14.04 12.84
CA MET A 117 -9.84 -13.90 12.16
C MET A 117 -10.16 -15.12 11.30
N GLY A 118 -9.18 -15.70 10.63
CA GLY A 118 -9.38 -16.94 9.86
C GLY A 118 -9.71 -18.14 10.75
N MET A 119 -9.11 -18.23 11.94
CA MET A 119 -9.44 -19.27 12.93
C MET A 119 -10.92 -19.18 13.37
N GLN A 120 -11.48 -17.98 13.52
CA GLN A 120 -12.90 -17.81 13.85
C GLN A 120 -13.82 -18.27 12.72
N LEU A 121 -13.36 -18.23 11.47
CA LEU A 121 -14.07 -18.79 10.32
C LEU A 121 -13.94 -20.34 10.24
N GLY A 122 -13.04 -20.94 11.04
CA GLY A 122 -12.77 -22.37 11.01
C GLY A 122 -11.67 -22.80 10.04
N LEU A 123 -10.89 -21.83 9.52
CA LEU A 123 -9.69 -22.10 8.72
C LEU A 123 -8.58 -22.71 9.58
N VAL A 124 -7.75 -23.55 8.99
CA VAL A 124 -6.60 -24.21 9.63
C VAL A 124 -5.36 -24.05 8.77
N ASP A 125 -4.20 -24.00 9.41
CA ASP A 125 -2.92 -23.92 8.72
C ASP A 125 -2.76 -25.05 7.70
N GLY A 126 -2.40 -24.68 6.46
CA GLY A 126 -2.27 -25.64 5.34
C GLY A 126 -3.52 -25.75 4.46
N ASP A 127 -4.67 -25.20 4.84
CA ASP A 127 -5.84 -25.14 3.98
C ASP A 127 -5.54 -24.41 2.66
N ILE A 128 -6.14 -24.87 1.57
CA ILE A 128 -6.08 -24.25 0.25
C ILE A 128 -7.50 -23.85 -0.14
N PRO A 129 -7.79 -22.57 -0.44
CA PRO A 129 -9.14 -22.13 -0.78
C PRO A 129 -9.58 -22.71 -2.13
N VAL A 130 -10.82 -23.17 -2.21
CA VAL A 130 -11.42 -23.75 -3.42
C VAL A 130 -12.49 -22.83 -3.97
N SER A 131 -13.50 -22.49 -3.16
CA SER A 131 -14.60 -21.60 -3.56
C SER A 131 -15.17 -20.85 -2.37
N VAL A 132 -15.84 -19.73 -2.64
CA VAL A 132 -16.56 -18.92 -1.65
C VAL A 132 -17.93 -18.60 -2.22
N GLY A 133 -19.01 -18.98 -1.52
CA GLY A 133 -20.37 -18.82 -2.03
C GLY A 133 -20.59 -19.45 -3.40
N GLY A 134 -19.94 -20.58 -3.68
CA GLY A 134 -19.98 -21.24 -4.99
C GLY A 134 -19.08 -20.64 -6.07
N VAL A 135 -18.44 -19.49 -5.84
CA VAL A 135 -17.51 -18.85 -6.80
C VAL A 135 -16.09 -19.42 -6.62
N PRO A 136 -15.47 -20.00 -7.66
CA PRO A 136 -14.11 -20.54 -7.57
C PRO A 136 -13.07 -19.47 -7.23
N VAL A 137 -12.17 -19.76 -6.28
CA VAL A 137 -11.07 -18.87 -5.90
C VAL A 137 -9.87 -19.15 -6.79
N THR A 138 -9.45 -18.15 -7.57
CA THR A 138 -8.29 -18.23 -8.46
C THR A 138 -7.06 -17.53 -7.87
N LYS A 139 -7.27 -16.45 -7.09
CA LYS A 139 -6.22 -15.68 -6.41
C LYS A 139 -6.09 -16.15 -4.97
N PHE A 140 -4.90 -16.60 -4.58
CA PHE A 140 -4.61 -16.95 -3.19
C PHE A 140 -4.42 -15.69 -2.35
N SER A 141 -5.53 -15.11 -1.95
CA SER A 141 -5.58 -13.84 -1.24
C SER A 141 -6.72 -13.81 -0.22
N SER A 142 -6.39 -13.46 1.01
CA SER A 142 -7.39 -13.22 2.06
C SER A 142 -8.40 -12.15 1.64
N GLY A 143 -7.93 -11.07 0.99
CA GLY A 143 -8.80 -10.00 0.51
C GLY A 143 -9.83 -10.46 -0.53
N ALA A 144 -9.49 -11.44 -1.38
CA ALA A 144 -10.44 -12.02 -2.34
C ALA A 144 -11.58 -12.75 -1.62
N ILE A 145 -11.26 -13.55 -0.61
CA ILE A 145 -12.25 -14.27 0.21
C ILE A 145 -13.09 -13.28 1.03
N THR A 146 -12.45 -12.33 1.69
CA THR A 146 -13.14 -11.29 2.46
C THR A 146 -14.13 -10.50 1.60
N LYS A 147 -13.75 -10.17 0.36
CA LYS A 147 -14.64 -9.47 -0.58
C LYS A 147 -15.92 -10.29 -0.86
N GLU A 148 -15.79 -11.58 -1.13
CA GLU A 148 -16.95 -12.44 -1.38
C GLU A 148 -17.86 -12.55 -0.15
N ILE A 149 -17.28 -12.66 1.05
CA ILE A 149 -18.05 -12.72 2.30
C ILE A 149 -18.75 -11.39 2.60
N VAL A 150 -18.07 -10.26 2.44
CA VAL A 150 -18.58 -8.95 2.89
C VAL A 150 -19.46 -8.28 1.84
N ILE A 151 -19.09 -8.35 0.56
CA ILE A 151 -19.78 -7.64 -0.53
C ILE A 151 -20.83 -8.53 -1.19
N ASN A 152 -20.50 -9.80 -1.41
CA ASN A 152 -21.39 -10.74 -2.09
C ASN A 152 -22.16 -11.65 -1.11
N GLU A 153 -22.07 -11.36 0.22
CA GLU A 153 -22.82 -12.03 1.30
C GLU A 153 -22.68 -13.55 1.26
N ALA A 154 -21.49 -14.05 0.88
CA ALA A 154 -21.23 -15.48 0.83
C ALA A 154 -21.36 -16.11 2.22
N SER A 155 -22.18 -17.15 2.34
CA SER A 155 -22.49 -17.85 3.59
C SER A 155 -21.57 -19.04 3.87
N GLU A 156 -20.73 -19.44 2.88
CA GLU A 156 -19.84 -20.58 3.01
C GLU A 156 -18.52 -20.38 2.28
N VAL A 157 -17.49 -21.01 2.80
CA VAL A 157 -16.14 -21.09 2.21
C VAL A 157 -15.76 -22.55 2.10
N VAL A 158 -15.38 -23.01 0.91
CA VAL A 158 -14.88 -24.36 0.69
C VAL A 158 -13.36 -24.31 0.58
N VAL A 159 -12.70 -25.14 1.38
CA VAL A 159 -11.24 -25.30 1.38
C VAL A 159 -10.85 -26.75 1.14
N ASN A 160 -9.71 -26.96 0.51
CA ASN A 160 -9.08 -28.27 0.46
C ASN A 160 -8.18 -28.42 1.69
N ARG A 161 -8.50 -29.40 2.54
CA ARG A 161 -7.78 -29.73 3.77
C ARG A 161 -7.22 -31.15 3.66
N GLY A 162 -5.93 -31.28 3.48
CA GLY A 162 -5.30 -32.59 3.37
C GLY A 162 -5.84 -33.47 2.22
N GLY A 163 -6.23 -32.87 1.10
CA GLY A 163 -6.77 -33.55 -0.08
C GLY A 163 -8.30 -33.70 -0.10
N GLN A 164 -9.00 -33.29 0.96
CA GLN A 164 -10.48 -33.35 1.05
C GLN A 164 -11.07 -31.95 1.07
N ASN A 165 -12.18 -31.76 0.38
CA ASN A 165 -12.93 -30.50 0.41
C ASN A 165 -13.79 -30.43 1.69
N VAL A 166 -13.56 -29.35 2.46
CA VAL A 166 -14.29 -29.06 3.70
C VAL A 166 -15.06 -27.75 3.49
N THR A 167 -16.37 -27.80 3.77
CA THR A 167 -17.20 -26.60 3.71
C THR A 167 -17.30 -25.96 5.09
N LEU A 168 -16.89 -24.71 5.18
CA LEU A 168 -16.95 -23.89 6.38
C LEU A 168 -18.08 -22.87 6.23
N LYS A 169 -19.01 -22.85 7.20
CA LYS A 169 -20.07 -21.84 7.23
C LYS A 169 -19.55 -20.54 7.83
N VAL A 170 -19.90 -19.43 7.23
CA VAL A 170 -19.59 -18.10 7.78
C VAL A 170 -20.45 -17.90 9.04
N PRO A 171 -19.84 -17.68 10.22
CA PRO A 171 -20.59 -17.51 11.46
C PRO A 171 -21.45 -16.24 11.45
N GLU A 172 -22.57 -16.24 12.15
CA GLU A 172 -23.37 -15.04 12.35
C GLU A 172 -22.55 -13.94 13.04
N GLY A 173 -22.70 -12.70 12.59
CA GLY A 173 -21.93 -11.56 13.10
C GLY A 173 -20.45 -11.52 12.67
N PHE A 174 -19.99 -12.46 11.83
CA PHE A 174 -18.60 -12.49 11.38
C PHE A 174 -18.27 -11.28 10.49
N VAL A 175 -19.19 -10.88 9.61
CA VAL A 175 -19.04 -9.69 8.76
C VAL A 175 -18.88 -8.42 9.60
N GLU A 176 -19.69 -8.27 10.66
CA GLU A 176 -19.58 -7.14 11.58
C GLU A 176 -18.20 -7.09 12.27
N LYS A 177 -17.67 -8.25 12.67
CA LYS A 177 -16.33 -8.35 13.26
C LYS A 177 -15.25 -7.97 12.26
N LEU A 178 -15.32 -8.43 11.01
CA LEU A 178 -14.37 -8.09 9.95
C LEU A 178 -14.34 -6.59 9.64
N THR A 179 -15.48 -5.91 9.71
CA THR A 179 -15.63 -4.50 9.36
C THR A 179 -15.38 -3.53 10.51
N LYS A 180 -15.28 -4.03 11.76
CA LYS A 180 -14.93 -3.19 12.90
C LYS A 180 -13.56 -2.53 12.73
N TYR A 181 -13.47 -1.27 13.15
CA TYR A 181 -12.23 -0.48 13.06
C TYR A 181 -11.03 -1.15 13.78
N GLU A 182 -11.28 -1.84 14.88
CA GLU A 182 -10.27 -2.57 15.66
C GLU A 182 -9.59 -3.68 14.83
N ASN A 183 -10.30 -4.26 13.88
CA ASN A 183 -9.83 -5.32 12.99
C ASN A 183 -9.37 -4.78 11.63
N LYS A 184 -9.28 -3.46 11.47
CA LYS A 184 -8.81 -2.84 10.24
C LYS A 184 -7.37 -3.27 9.95
N GLY A 185 -7.18 -3.97 8.82
CA GLY A 185 -5.89 -4.53 8.44
C GLY A 185 -5.65 -5.98 8.89
N SER A 186 -6.59 -6.59 9.64
CA SER A 186 -6.52 -8.02 9.92
C SER A 186 -6.74 -8.83 8.65
N SER A 187 -6.00 -9.90 8.50
CA SER A 187 -6.11 -10.85 7.40
C SER A 187 -6.76 -12.14 7.90
N LEU A 188 -7.44 -12.88 7.03
CA LEU A 188 -7.89 -14.22 7.37
C LEU A 188 -6.71 -15.19 7.39
N PHE A 189 -5.78 -15.00 6.45
CA PHE A 189 -4.58 -15.82 6.30
C PHE A 189 -3.54 -15.12 5.43
N TYR A 190 -2.33 -15.68 5.46
CA TYR A 190 -1.20 -15.35 4.58
C TYR A 190 -0.72 -16.62 3.85
N PRO A 191 0.02 -16.51 2.73
CA PRO A 191 0.69 -17.67 2.15
C PRO A 191 1.66 -18.28 3.15
N ARG A 192 1.59 -19.60 3.34
CA ARG A 192 2.50 -20.33 4.22
C ARG A 192 3.87 -20.46 3.56
N GLN A 193 4.91 -20.02 4.24
CA GLN A 193 6.28 -20.01 3.73
C GLN A 193 7.16 -20.88 4.58
N LYS A 194 7.91 -21.80 3.95
CA LYS A 194 8.93 -22.57 4.64
C LYS A 194 9.98 -21.66 5.24
N MET A 195 10.46 -22.03 6.42
CA MET A 195 11.53 -21.31 7.08
C MET A 195 12.88 -21.87 6.63
N VAL A 196 13.46 -21.24 5.61
CA VAL A 196 14.81 -21.51 5.10
C VAL A 196 15.68 -20.31 5.36
N ILE A 197 16.88 -20.53 5.88
CA ILE A 197 17.84 -19.46 6.18
C ILE A 197 18.41 -18.94 4.86
N ASP A 198 18.11 -17.70 4.50
CA ASP A 198 18.65 -17.07 3.29
C ASP A 198 19.98 -16.35 3.55
N THR A 199 20.08 -15.63 4.67
CA THR A 199 21.29 -14.85 4.99
C THR A 199 21.58 -14.91 6.47
N VAL A 200 22.84 -15.09 6.82
CA VAL A 200 23.34 -15.02 8.19
C VAL A 200 24.31 -13.85 8.30
N MET A 201 24.06 -12.95 9.23
CA MET A 201 24.94 -11.81 9.47
C MET A 201 26.28 -12.30 10.06
N ALA A 202 27.39 -11.88 9.46
CA ALA A 202 28.73 -12.17 9.96
C ALA A 202 28.87 -11.67 11.42
N GLU A 203 29.52 -12.48 12.27
CA GLU A 203 29.73 -12.20 13.70
C GLU A 203 28.44 -12.09 14.56
N GLY A 204 27.27 -12.31 13.98
CA GLY A 204 26.00 -12.35 14.71
C GLY A 204 25.83 -13.62 15.55
N PRO A 205 24.84 -13.64 16.47
CA PRO A 205 24.54 -14.84 17.28
C PRO A 205 24.26 -16.08 16.44
N ALA A 206 23.57 -15.94 15.32
CA ALA A 206 23.26 -17.03 14.40
C ALA A 206 24.52 -17.63 13.76
N SER A 207 25.47 -16.78 13.33
CA SER A 207 26.76 -17.24 12.78
C SER A 207 27.59 -17.99 13.85
N LYS A 208 27.63 -17.47 15.08
CA LYS A 208 28.31 -18.11 16.21
C LYS A 208 27.68 -19.45 16.62
N ALA A 209 26.38 -19.60 16.40
CA ALA A 209 25.64 -20.84 16.60
C ALA A 209 25.80 -21.84 15.45
N GLY A 210 26.57 -21.50 14.39
CA GLY A 210 26.83 -22.39 13.25
C GLY A 210 25.72 -22.39 12.18
N LEU A 211 24.77 -21.42 12.21
CA LEU A 211 23.76 -21.34 11.17
C LEU A 211 24.38 -20.86 9.85
N VAL A 212 23.99 -21.52 8.76
CA VAL A 212 24.43 -21.17 7.41
C VAL A 212 23.23 -21.04 6.46
N LYS A 213 23.44 -20.33 5.36
CA LYS A 213 22.45 -20.21 4.30
C LYS A 213 22.04 -21.58 3.76
N GLY A 214 20.74 -21.78 3.56
CA GLY A 214 20.13 -22.98 3.00
C GLY A 214 19.63 -23.98 4.04
N MET A 215 19.97 -23.81 5.32
CA MET A 215 19.41 -24.65 6.38
C MET A 215 17.91 -24.42 6.54
N GLU A 216 17.13 -25.49 6.66
CA GLU A 216 15.70 -25.46 6.97
C GLU A 216 15.48 -25.60 8.48
N VAL A 217 14.67 -24.72 9.07
CA VAL A 217 14.27 -24.85 10.48
C VAL A 217 13.16 -25.89 10.56
N ILE A 218 13.31 -26.86 11.44
CA ILE A 218 12.31 -27.93 11.69
C ILE A 218 11.55 -27.65 12.97
N SER A 219 12.25 -27.35 14.04
CA SER A 219 11.64 -27.08 15.34
C SER A 219 12.33 -25.93 16.07
N VAL A 220 11.60 -25.29 16.98
CA VAL A 220 12.12 -24.31 17.94
C VAL A 220 11.64 -24.72 19.32
N ASN A 221 12.59 -24.88 20.25
CA ASN A 221 12.32 -25.34 21.62
C ASN A 221 11.48 -26.63 21.68
N GLY A 222 11.73 -27.56 20.76
CA GLY A 222 11.03 -28.84 20.68
C GLY A 222 9.62 -28.79 20.07
N LYS A 223 9.18 -27.62 19.59
CA LYS A 223 7.91 -27.48 18.90
C LYS A 223 8.11 -27.30 17.39
N PRO A 224 7.25 -27.90 16.54
CA PRO A 224 7.34 -27.74 15.10
C PRO A 224 7.34 -26.25 14.70
N ALA A 225 8.30 -25.84 13.87
CA ALA A 225 8.50 -24.48 13.42
C ALA A 225 9.06 -24.42 11.99
N GLY A 226 8.67 -25.37 11.15
CA GLY A 226 9.12 -25.47 9.76
C GLY A 226 8.60 -24.35 8.84
N PHE A 227 7.70 -23.53 9.33
CA PHE A 227 7.14 -22.40 8.59
C PHE A 227 7.34 -21.09 9.36
N LEU A 228 7.47 -20.00 8.61
CA LEU A 228 7.78 -18.67 9.15
C LEU A 228 6.82 -18.22 10.26
N HIS A 229 5.51 -18.44 10.09
CA HIS A 229 4.52 -18.07 11.09
C HIS A 229 4.60 -18.90 12.37
N GLU A 230 4.94 -20.19 12.26
CA GLU A 230 5.16 -21.10 13.40
C GLU A 230 6.39 -20.65 14.19
N MET A 231 7.50 -20.44 13.51
CA MET A 231 8.73 -19.92 14.12
C MET A 231 8.49 -18.56 14.80
N SER A 232 7.79 -17.64 14.12
CA SER A 232 7.49 -16.33 14.70
C SER A 232 6.62 -16.43 15.96
N ARG A 233 5.72 -17.41 16.03
CA ARG A 233 4.89 -17.67 17.21
C ARG A 233 5.71 -18.17 18.39
N GLU A 234 6.60 -19.13 18.15
CA GLU A 234 7.45 -19.71 19.20
C GLU A 234 8.51 -18.71 19.70
N LEU A 235 9.08 -17.90 18.80
CA LEU A 235 10.08 -16.88 19.19
C LEU A 235 9.47 -15.68 19.94
N LYS A 236 8.20 -15.35 19.75
CA LYS A 236 7.55 -14.28 20.53
C LYS A 236 7.57 -14.52 22.04
N GLY A 237 7.62 -15.78 22.46
CA GLY A 237 7.75 -16.18 23.87
C GLY A 237 9.17 -16.11 24.42
N VAL A 238 10.18 -15.97 23.58
CA VAL A 238 11.61 -16.01 23.95
C VAL A 238 12.16 -14.58 23.92
N ARG A 239 11.81 -13.76 24.92
CA ARG A 239 12.47 -12.46 25.13
C ARG A 239 13.72 -12.67 25.97
N ASP A 240 14.89 -12.24 25.46
CA ASP A 240 16.20 -12.28 26.15
C ASP A 240 16.67 -13.69 26.54
N GLY A 241 16.15 -14.73 25.90
CA GLY A 241 16.47 -16.13 26.15
C GLY A 241 17.22 -16.81 25.01
N ILE A 242 17.61 -18.06 25.25
CA ILE A 242 18.21 -18.96 24.24
C ILE A 242 17.09 -19.73 23.57
N ALA A 243 17.03 -19.71 22.25
CA ALA A 243 16.16 -20.57 21.46
C ALA A 243 16.95 -21.77 20.93
N ASN A 244 16.53 -22.98 21.28
CA ASN A 244 17.08 -24.20 20.73
C ASN A 244 16.39 -24.50 19.39
N MET A 245 17.14 -24.56 18.31
CA MET A 245 16.63 -24.84 16.97
C MET A 245 17.13 -26.17 16.47
N GLU A 246 16.24 -26.96 15.90
CA GLU A 246 16.57 -28.14 15.13
C GLU A 246 16.52 -27.78 13.65
N LEU A 247 17.59 -28.14 12.93
CA LEU A 247 17.82 -27.72 11.55
C LEU A 247 18.10 -28.97 10.68
N LEU A 248 17.77 -28.85 9.39
CA LEU A 248 18.08 -29.83 8.36
C LEU A 248 19.03 -29.23 7.34
#